data_2967b07b7fdabe3eb60dd8f4c9847dc8
#
_entry.id   2967b07b7fdabe3eb60dd8f4c9847dc8
#
_cell.length_a   1.000
_cell.length_b   1.000
_cell.length_c   1.000
_cell.angle_alpha   90.00
_cell.angle_beta   90.00
_cell.angle_gamma   90.00
#
_symmetry.space_group_name_H-M   'P 1'
#
loop_
_entity.id
_entity.type
_entity.pdbx_description
1 polymer ?
#
loop_
_entity_poly.entity_id
_entity_poly.type
_entity_poly.pdbx_seq_one_letter_code
_entity_poly.pdbx_strand_id
1 'polypeptide(L)'
;MTNLSRTNAEALAEWSGVFMDSYGTPQLHLVSGDGATVTDADGKTYIDMLAGIAVNSLGHGHPAVVEAVEKQVRTLGHISNFFGSEPALAVAKELRVRFGDDQARVFFCNSGAEANEAAFKLSRLTGRTRVLSAVHGFHGRTMGALSLTGQPAKQKPFEPLVPGVEFYTYGDIENLRELVEQDPANTAAIFLEPIQGETGVIPAPEGFLEDVRALCDEYGILMVVDEVQTGVGRTGNFFAHQAAGITPDIVTMAKGLAGGMPIGAVIARGKAATLFTPGSHGTTFGGNPISCAAAQAVLGVVHDEFCQTVRAKGEKLARSVEKLSGVDHVRGRGLMLGVVVEAPVAKKMVAQGLKNGVILNAPTDNVVRLTPPLTITDEELDAAVDAFATTLAECLRAEAEGE
;
A
#
# COMPACT_ATOMS: atom_id res chain seq x y z
N MET A 1 14.36 -17.70 24.72
CA MET A 1 14.09 -18.77 23.76
C MET A 1 12.60 -19.01 23.80
N THR A 2 11.86 -18.51 22.85
CA THR A 2 10.44 -18.80 22.69
C THR A 2 10.29 -20.26 22.29
N ASN A 3 9.45 -20.97 23.00
CA ASN A 3 9.18 -22.39 22.78
C ASN A 3 8.48 -22.54 21.42
N LEU A 4 9.23 -22.86 20.35
CA LEU A 4 8.74 -23.04 18.98
C LEU A 4 8.01 -24.37 18.76
N SER A 5 7.48 -24.99 19.83
CA SER A 5 6.85 -26.31 19.79
C SER A 5 5.31 -26.29 19.70
N ARG A 6 4.71 -25.12 19.34
CA ARG A 6 3.24 -25.04 19.15
C ARG A 6 2.89 -25.36 17.71
N THR A 7 1.83 -26.12 17.52
CA THR A 7 1.19 -26.32 16.21
C THR A 7 0.36 -25.08 15.80
N ASN A 8 0.01 -24.95 14.53
CA ASN A 8 -0.95 -23.96 14.07
C ASN A 8 -2.25 -24.00 14.89
N ALA A 9 -2.82 -25.18 15.09
CA ALA A 9 -4.08 -25.35 15.81
C ALA A 9 -4.01 -24.82 17.25
N GLU A 10 -2.95 -25.11 18.00
CA GLU A 10 -2.75 -24.63 19.37
C GLU A 10 -2.57 -23.12 19.44
N ALA A 11 -1.77 -22.54 18.53
CA ALA A 11 -1.55 -21.10 18.49
C ALA A 11 -2.81 -20.31 18.13
N LEU A 12 -3.59 -20.79 17.16
CA LEU A 12 -4.82 -20.14 16.69
C LEU A 12 -5.96 -20.27 17.70
N ALA A 13 -6.03 -21.38 18.46
CA ALA A 13 -6.99 -21.52 19.55
C ALA A 13 -6.73 -20.50 20.68
N GLU A 14 -5.47 -20.24 21.02
CA GLU A 14 -5.12 -19.22 22.00
C GLU A 14 -5.36 -17.79 21.47
N TRP A 15 -5.09 -17.56 20.18
CA TRP A 15 -5.29 -16.27 19.52
C TRP A 15 -6.70 -15.70 19.75
N SER A 16 -7.72 -16.51 19.51
CA SER A 16 -9.12 -16.11 19.65
C SER A 16 -9.52 -15.70 21.08
N GLY A 17 -8.76 -16.13 22.09
CA GLY A 17 -8.99 -15.78 23.50
C GLY A 17 -8.31 -14.51 23.99
N VAL A 18 -7.31 -13.97 23.24
CA VAL A 18 -6.49 -12.83 23.71
C VAL A 18 -6.59 -11.59 22.83
N PHE A 19 -6.98 -11.71 21.58
CA PHE A 19 -7.10 -10.57 20.67
C PHE A 19 -8.55 -10.08 20.51
N MET A 20 -8.72 -8.77 20.32
CA MET A 20 -10.02 -8.25 19.85
C MET A 20 -10.31 -8.81 18.47
N ASP A 21 -11.54 -9.23 18.23
CA ASP A 21 -11.98 -9.89 16.98
C ASP A 21 -12.20 -8.89 15.83
N SER A 22 -11.19 -8.07 15.53
CA SER A 22 -11.24 -7.08 14.43
C SER A 22 -10.84 -7.67 13.07
N TYR A 23 -10.10 -8.78 13.06
CA TYR A 23 -9.60 -9.46 11.86
C TYR A 23 -10.08 -10.92 11.75
N GLY A 24 -10.79 -11.43 12.74
CA GLY A 24 -11.06 -12.85 12.90
C GLY A 24 -9.82 -13.64 13.33
N THR A 25 -10.00 -14.95 13.52
CA THR A 25 -8.87 -15.84 13.78
C THR A 25 -8.06 -16.06 12.51
N PRO A 26 -6.72 -15.83 12.52
CA PRO A 26 -5.88 -16.08 11.35
C PRO A 26 -5.97 -17.53 10.88
N GLN A 27 -5.64 -17.79 9.60
CA GLN A 27 -5.64 -19.14 9.06
C GLN A 27 -4.32 -19.89 9.33
N LEU A 28 -3.23 -19.16 9.55
CA LEU A 28 -1.89 -19.69 9.79
C LEU A 28 -1.21 -18.96 10.94
N HIS A 29 -0.36 -19.67 11.66
CA HIS A 29 0.62 -19.12 12.59
C HIS A 29 2.01 -19.19 11.98
N LEU A 30 2.46 -18.09 11.36
CA LEU A 30 3.76 -18.02 10.69
C LEU A 30 4.88 -17.84 11.73
N VAL A 31 6.00 -18.56 11.56
CA VAL A 31 7.12 -18.58 12.50
C VAL A 31 8.44 -18.09 11.90
N SER A 32 8.58 -18.13 10.57
CA SER A 32 9.76 -17.64 9.88
C SER A 32 9.45 -17.23 8.44
N GLY A 33 10.35 -16.47 7.83
CA GLY A 33 10.29 -16.10 6.43
C GLY A 33 11.69 -15.80 5.89
N ASP A 34 11.89 -16.10 4.61
CA ASP A 34 13.10 -15.81 3.84
C ASP A 34 12.70 -15.45 2.40
N GLY A 35 13.13 -14.28 1.91
CA GLY A 35 12.74 -13.79 0.58
C GLY A 35 11.22 -13.75 0.39
N ALA A 36 10.70 -14.47 -0.59
CA ALA A 36 9.28 -14.59 -0.87
C ALA A 36 8.64 -15.84 -0.22
N THR A 37 9.35 -16.58 0.63
CA THR A 37 8.86 -17.79 1.27
C THR A 37 8.62 -17.57 2.77
N VAL A 38 7.52 -18.10 3.29
CA VAL A 38 7.22 -18.13 4.74
C VAL A 38 6.94 -19.53 5.21
N THR A 39 7.19 -19.79 6.49
CA THR A 39 6.97 -21.09 7.12
C THR A 39 6.02 -20.96 8.31
N ASP A 40 5.07 -21.86 8.42
CA ASP A 40 4.14 -21.91 9.54
C ASP A 40 4.65 -22.77 10.71
N ALA A 41 3.89 -22.80 11.80
CA ALA A 41 4.24 -23.53 13.02
C ALA A 41 4.26 -25.07 12.85
N ASP A 42 3.61 -25.60 11.81
CA ASP A 42 3.63 -27.03 11.47
C ASP A 42 4.78 -27.40 10.52
N GLY A 43 5.61 -26.39 10.13
CA GLY A 43 6.77 -26.55 9.26
C GLY A 43 6.46 -26.54 7.77
N LYS A 44 5.23 -26.21 7.37
CA LYS A 44 4.85 -26.07 5.97
C LYS A 44 5.29 -24.71 5.42
N THR A 45 5.83 -24.71 4.21
CA THR A 45 6.29 -23.51 3.50
C THR A 45 5.26 -23.03 2.46
N TYR A 46 5.24 -21.71 2.24
CA TYR A 46 4.33 -21.05 1.32
C TYR A 46 5.06 -19.96 0.54
N ILE A 47 4.74 -19.81 -0.74
CA ILE A 47 5.16 -18.63 -1.50
C ILE A 47 4.21 -17.47 -1.15
N ASP A 48 4.77 -16.36 -0.68
CA ASP A 48 4.02 -15.19 -0.20
C ASP A 48 3.70 -14.22 -1.37
N MET A 49 2.52 -14.39 -1.98
CA MET A 49 2.04 -13.48 -3.03
C MET A 49 1.27 -12.28 -2.47
N LEU A 50 1.29 -12.08 -1.14
CA LEU A 50 0.66 -10.96 -0.44
C LEU A 50 1.69 -9.97 0.14
N ALA A 51 2.83 -10.45 0.61
CA ALA A 51 3.92 -9.67 1.22
C ALA A 51 3.44 -8.70 2.31
N GLY A 52 2.56 -9.17 3.22
CA GLY A 52 2.00 -8.31 4.27
C GLY A 52 1.15 -7.17 3.75
N ILE A 53 0.45 -7.35 2.64
CA ILE A 53 -0.31 -6.35 1.88
C ILE A 53 0.64 -5.31 1.26
N ALA A 54 1.56 -5.79 0.42
CA ALA A 54 2.58 -5.00 -0.28
C ALA A 54 3.56 -4.24 0.65
N VAL A 55 3.78 -4.74 1.86
CA VAL A 55 4.66 -4.13 2.87
C VAL A 55 6.09 -4.65 2.76
N ASN A 56 6.28 -5.98 2.66
CA ASN A 56 7.58 -6.61 2.60
C ASN A 56 8.18 -6.48 1.19
N SER A 57 8.53 -5.23 0.81
CA SER A 57 9.00 -4.92 -0.55
C SER A 57 10.26 -5.68 -0.94
N LEU A 58 11.18 -5.90 -0.01
CA LEU A 58 12.41 -6.68 -0.24
C LEU A 58 12.30 -8.14 0.25
N GLY A 59 11.08 -8.59 0.60
CA GLY A 59 10.89 -9.92 1.17
C GLY A 59 11.25 -9.99 2.65
N HIS A 60 11.16 -11.20 3.19
CA HIS A 60 11.46 -11.49 4.58
C HIS A 60 12.97 -11.64 4.78
N GLY A 61 13.50 -11.09 5.88
CA GLY A 61 14.89 -11.32 6.27
C GLY A 61 15.95 -10.67 5.35
N HIS A 62 15.60 -9.69 4.52
CA HIS A 62 16.56 -9.08 3.58
C HIS A 62 17.80 -8.55 4.31
N PRO A 63 19.03 -8.98 3.93
CA PRO A 63 20.25 -8.68 4.68
C PRO A 63 20.47 -7.19 4.92
N ALA A 64 20.31 -6.34 3.91
CA ALA A 64 20.51 -4.90 4.04
C ALA A 64 19.57 -4.27 5.09
N VAL A 65 18.32 -4.74 5.20
CA VAL A 65 17.35 -4.24 6.19
C VAL A 65 17.72 -4.75 7.57
N VAL A 66 18.02 -6.04 7.70
CA VAL A 66 18.41 -6.65 8.99
C VAL A 66 19.65 -5.97 9.56
N GLU A 67 20.71 -5.82 8.78
CA GLU A 67 21.96 -5.17 9.20
C GLU A 67 21.76 -3.69 9.60
N ALA A 68 20.95 -2.95 8.83
CA ALA A 68 20.65 -1.56 9.13
C ALA A 68 19.88 -1.42 10.46
N VAL A 69 18.86 -2.27 10.68
CA VAL A 69 18.06 -2.30 11.92
C VAL A 69 18.93 -2.70 13.11
N GLU A 70 19.71 -3.78 13.02
CA GLU A 70 20.60 -4.25 14.10
C GLU A 70 21.62 -3.18 14.49
N LYS A 71 22.25 -2.53 13.50
CA LYS A 71 23.20 -1.46 13.74
C LYS A 71 22.49 -0.28 14.44
N GLN A 72 21.32 0.13 13.93
CA GLN A 72 20.66 1.33 14.43
C GLN A 72 20.10 1.13 15.83
N VAL A 73 19.50 -0.03 16.16
CA VAL A 73 18.98 -0.30 17.51
C VAL A 73 20.09 -0.33 18.56
N ARG A 74 21.31 -0.72 18.19
CA ARG A 74 22.49 -0.68 19.06
C ARG A 74 23.05 0.74 19.21
N THR A 75 22.80 1.63 18.25
CA THR A 75 23.36 2.98 18.22
C THR A 75 22.43 3.99 18.90
N LEU A 76 21.16 4.05 18.46
CA LEU A 76 20.17 5.02 18.92
C LEU A 76 18.77 4.55 18.54
N GLY A 77 17.98 4.10 19.51
CA GLY A 77 16.68 3.48 19.27
C GLY A 77 15.58 4.51 18.99
N HIS A 78 15.32 5.41 19.93
CA HIS A 78 14.27 6.44 19.83
C HIS A 78 14.72 7.75 20.46
N ILE A 79 14.32 8.90 19.84
CA ILE A 79 14.74 10.23 20.31
C ILE A 79 13.62 11.28 20.35
N SER A 80 12.43 11.06 19.83
CA SER A 80 11.43 12.08 19.53
C SER A 80 11.85 13.13 18.48
N ASN A 81 10.89 13.92 18.01
CA ASN A 81 11.16 15.01 17.04
C ASN A 81 11.68 16.32 17.69
N PHE A 82 12.03 16.31 18.98
CA PHE A 82 12.78 17.41 19.60
C PHE A 82 14.27 17.36 19.23
N PHE A 83 14.76 16.25 18.71
CA PHE A 83 16.15 16.04 18.32
C PHE A 83 16.22 15.49 16.89
N GLY A 84 17.31 15.79 16.19
CA GLY A 84 17.59 15.26 14.85
C GLY A 84 18.31 13.92 14.90
N SER A 85 18.09 13.08 13.88
CA SER A 85 18.90 11.87 13.65
C SER A 85 19.33 11.79 12.20
N GLU A 86 20.52 11.23 11.97
CA GLU A 86 21.06 11.08 10.61
C GLU A 86 20.19 10.18 9.72
N PRO A 87 19.66 9.02 10.19
CA PRO A 87 18.77 8.21 9.35
C PRO A 87 17.52 8.96 8.85
N ALA A 88 16.87 9.73 9.73
CA ALA A 88 15.68 10.49 9.34
C ALA A 88 16.02 11.58 8.31
N LEU A 89 17.14 12.29 8.52
CA LEU A 89 17.60 13.32 7.59
C LEU A 89 17.98 12.73 6.23
N ALA A 90 18.67 11.59 6.20
CA ALA A 90 19.09 10.91 4.98
C ALA A 90 17.86 10.44 4.16
N VAL A 91 16.88 9.79 4.82
CA VAL A 91 15.63 9.36 4.14
C VAL A 91 14.85 10.56 3.60
N ALA A 92 14.73 11.65 4.37
CA ALA A 92 14.02 12.84 3.91
C ALA A 92 14.69 13.47 2.67
N LYS A 93 16.03 13.54 2.64
CA LYS A 93 16.79 14.03 1.49
C LYS A 93 16.59 13.14 0.26
N GLU A 94 16.67 11.82 0.43
CA GLU A 94 16.50 10.86 -0.66
C GLU A 94 15.08 10.92 -1.24
N LEU A 95 14.05 11.00 -0.40
CA LEU A 95 12.68 11.14 -0.85
C LEU A 95 12.45 12.42 -1.66
N ARG A 96 13.08 13.53 -1.27
CA ARG A 96 13.02 14.79 -2.05
C ARG A 96 13.65 14.63 -3.42
N VAL A 97 14.82 13.99 -3.51
CA VAL A 97 15.50 13.72 -4.78
C VAL A 97 14.62 12.89 -5.70
N ARG A 98 14.04 11.81 -5.19
CA ARG A 98 13.16 10.93 -5.98
C ARG A 98 11.84 11.58 -6.37
N PHE A 99 11.36 12.50 -5.55
CA PHE A 99 10.16 13.30 -5.84
C PHE A 99 10.44 14.38 -6.91
N GLY A 100 11.73 14.73 -7.12
CA GLY A 100 12.13 15.68 -8.13
C GLY A 100 11.95 17.15 -7.75
N ASP A 101 11.84 17.47 -6.46
CA ASP A 101 11.74 18.85 -5.95
C ASP A 101 12.61 19.03 -4.72
N ASP A 102 13.69 19.80 -4.86
CA ASP A 102 14.64 20.11 -3.78
C ASP A 102 14.08 21.07 -2.72
N GLN A 103 12.97 21.72 -2.98
CA GLN A 103 12.24 22.58 -2.03
C GLN A 103 11.13 21.83 -1.28
N ALA A 104 10.79 20.61 -1.70
CA ALA A 104 9.79 19.79 -1.00
C ALA A 104 10.16 19.59 0.48
N ARG A 105 9.19 19.34 1.31
CA ARG A 105 9.35 19.03 2.75
C ARG A 105 8.73 17.68 3.05
N VAL A 106 9.36 16.96 3.98
CA VAL A 106 8.93 15.63 4.40
C VAL A 106 8.48 15.69 5.86
N PHE A 107 7.35 15.09 6.15
CA PHE A 107 6.87 14.79 7.49
C PHE A 107 6.79 13.28 7.64
N PHE A 108 7.39 12.74 8.72
CA PHE A 108 7.34 11.32 9.03
C PHE A 108 6.27 11.00 10.07
N CYS A 109 5.61 9.86 9.90
CA CYS A 109 4.68 9.24 10.83
C CYS A 109 4.91 7.71 10.86
N ASN A 110 3.93 6.88 11.25
CA ASN A 110 4.16 5.46 11.50
C ASN A 110 3.32 4.53 10.59
N SER A 111 2.42 5.09 9.82
CA SER A 111 1.49 4.33 8.97
C SER A 111 0.96 5.17 7.81
N GLY A 112 0.35 4.49 6.81
CA GLY A 112 -0.36 5.17 5.74
C GLY A 112 -1.58 5.95 6.23
N ALA A 113 -2.29 5.42 7.24
CA ALA A 113 -3.42 6.13 7.84
C ALA A 113 -2.98 7.46 8.47
N GLU A 114 -1.87 7.47 9.23
CA GLU A 114 -1.31 8.70 9.79
C GLU A 114 -0.78 9.66 8.71
N ALA A 115 -0.21 9.14 7.62
CA ALA A 115 0.22 9.97 6.49
C ALA A 115 -0.99 10.66 5.83
N ASN A 116 -2.08 9.94 5.62
CA ASN A 116 -3.32 10.51 5.08
C ASN A 116 -4.00 11.47 6.06
N GLU A 117 -3.97 11.21 7.38
CA GLU A 117 -4.39 12.18 8.40
C GLU A 117 -3.59 13.48 8.30
N ALA A 118 -2.27 13.38 8.18
CA ALA A 118 -1.41 14.55 8.07
C ALA A 118 -1.71 15.34 6.77
N ALA A 119 -1.87 14.65 5.63
CA ALA A 119 -2.24 15.27 4.35
C ALA A 119 -3.64 15.93 4.42
N PHE A 120 -4.61 15.29 5.07
CA PHE A 120 -5.95 15.84 5.29
C PHE A 120 -5.91 17.10 6.17
N LYS A 121 -5.19 17.06 7.29
CA LYS A 121 -4.99 18.24 8.15
C LYS A 121 -4.28 19.36 7.41
N LEU A 122 -3.27 19.02 6.61
CA LEU A 122 -2.51 19.98 5.81
C LEU A 122 -3.39 20.68 4.79
N SER A 123 -4.31 19.96 4.13
CA SER A 123 -5.26 20.56 3.20
C SER A 123 -6.18 21.60 3.86
N ARG A 124 -6.58 21.38 5.13
CA ARG A 124 -7.40 22.33 5.90
C ARG A 124 -6.67 23.64 6.23
N LEU A 125 -5.35 23.63 6.28
CA LEU A 125 -4.54 24.84 6.52
C LEU A 125 -4.50 25.77 5.30
N THR A 126 -5.07 25.38 4.17
CA THR A 126 -5.33 26.29 3.04
C THR A 126 -6.41 27.34 3.34
N GLY A 127 -7.17 27.16 4.42
CA GLY A 127 -8.35 27.93 4.77
C GLY A 127 -9.64 27.42 4.12
N ARG A 128 -9.55 26.39 3.27
CA ARG A 128 -10.68 25.73 2.61
C ARG A 128 -11.05 24.46 3.38
N THR A 129 -12.30 24.05 3.38
CA THR A 129 -12.78 22.95 4.23
C THR A 129 -13.32 21.74 3.47
N ARG A 130 -13.60 21.89 2.18
CA ARG A 130 -14.11 20.82 1.34
C ARG A 130 -12.97 20.00 0.74
N VAL A 131 -13.07 18.67 0.80
CA VAL A 131 -12.12 17.73 0.22
C VAL A 131 -12.87 16.73 -0.64
N LEU A 132 -12.39 16.46 -1.84
CA LEU A 132 -12.94 15.45 -2.72
C LEU A 132 -12.05 14.19 -2.66
N SER A 133 -12.67 13.03 -2.51
CA SER A 133 -12.00 11.73 -2.49
C SER A 133 -12.69 10.76 -3.44
N ALA A 134 -12.00 9.73 -3.90
CA ALA A 134 -12.56 8.79 -4.87
C ALA A 134 -13.50 7.77 -4.21
N VAL A 135 -14.65 7.49 -4.83
CA VAL A 135 -15.47 6.31 -4.53
C VAL A 135 -14.58 5.06 -4.62
N HIS A 136 -14.77 4.11 -3.70
CA HIS A 136 -13.97 2.90 -3.56
C HIS A 136 -12.50 3.10 -3.13
N GLY A 137 -12.03 4.34 -2.96
CA GLY A 137 -10.70 4.62 -2.41
C GLY A 137 -10.51 4.07 -1.00
N PHE A 138 -9.26 3.82 -0.62
CA PHE A 138 -8.90 3.39 0.74
C PHE A 138 -7.68 4.16 1.24
N HIS A 139 -7.90 4.98 2.27
CA HIS A 139 -6.86 5.87 2.80
C HIS A 139 -6.49 5.59 4.27
N GLY A 140 -7.19 4.66 4.94
CA GLY A 140 -6.89 4.24 6.30
C GLY A 140 -8.11 4.01 7.18
N ARG A 141 -7.85 3.70 8.46
CA ARG A 141 -8.87 3.34 9.46
C ARG A 141 -8.96 4.33 10.63
N THR A 142 -8.09 5.33 10.72
CA THR A 142 -8.24 6.45 11.66
C THR A 142 -9.39 7.35 11.22
N MET A 143 -9.98 8.15 12.10
CA MET A 143 -11.23 8.85 11.82
C MET A 143 -11.14 9.77 10.59
N GLY A 144 -10.06 10.55 10.42
CA GLY A 144 -9.90 11.41 9.25
C GLY A 144 -9.59 10.59 7.98
N ALA A 145 -8.68 9.61 8.05
CA ALA A 145 -8.39 8.73 6.91
C ALA A 145 -9.59 7.87 6.51
N LEU A 146 -10.43 7.46 7.49
CA LEU A 146 -11.69 6.76 7.23
C LEU A 146 -12.70 7.68 6.55
N SER A 147 -12.73 8.97 6.90
CA SER A 147 -13.57 9.96 6.23
C SER A 147 -13.22 10.11 4.75
N LEU A 148 -11.94 9.96 4.38
CA LEU A 148 -11.46 9.97 3.00
C LEU A 148 -11.70 8.64 2.26
N THR A 149 -11.96 7.55 2.98
CA THR A 149 -12.12 6.20 2.42
C THR A 149 -13.53 6.02 1.85
N GLY A 150 -13.66 6.04 0.52
CA GLY A 150 -14.94 6.00 -0.22
C GLY A 150 -15.65 4.64 -0.19
N GLN A 151 -15.73 4.00 0.98
CA GLN A 151 -16.32 2.67 1.19
C GLN A 151 -17.38 2.70 2.31
N PRO A 152 -18.66 2.94 1.98
CA PRO A 152 -19.73 3.16 2.96
C PRO A 152 -19.85 2.07 4.03
N ALA A 153 -19.64 0.81 3.67
CA ALA A 153 -19.69 -0.30 4.62
C ALA A 153 -18.63 -0.21 5.74
N LYS A 154 -17.48 0.43 5.45
CA LYS A 154 -16.43 0.68 6.43
C LYS A 154 -16.68 1.94 7.27
N GLN A 155 -17.38 2.91 6.73
CA GLN A 155 -17.67 4.21 7.35
C GLN A 155 -18.84 4.16 8.33
N LYS A 156 -19.95 3.55 7.89
CA LYS A 156 -21.25 3.55 8.59
C LYS A 156 -21.18 3.18 10.09
N PRO A 157 -20.41 2.18 10.54
CA PRO A 157 -20.32 1.84 11.95
C PRO A 157 -19.69 2.93 12.83
N PHE A 158 -18.99 3.91 12.23
CA PHE A 158 -18.21 4.93 12.95
C PHE A 158 -18.72 6.35 12.72
N GLU A 159 -19.89 6.51 12.12
CA GLU A 159 -20.52 7.83 11.95
C GLU A 159 -20.93 8.46 13.30
N PRO A 160 -20.83 9.81 13.45
CA PRO A 160 -20.46 10.78 12.41
C PRO A 160 -18.95 10.86 12.17
N LEU A 161 -18.56 10.92 10.90
CA LEU A 161 -17.17 11.11 10.48
C LEU A 161 -16.79 12.59 10.43
N VAL A 162 -15.52 12.88 10.08
CA VAL A 162 -15.05 14.26 9.90
C VAL A 162 -15.79 14.89 8.71
N PRO A 163 -16.48 16.05 8.90
CA PRO A 163 -17.28 16.64 7.84
C PRO A 163 -16.44 17.29 6.73
N GLY A 164 -17.08 17.52 5.58
CA GLY A 164 -16.51 18.24 4.43
C GLY A 164 -15.76 17.34 3.46
N VAL A 165 -15.97 16.04 3.52
CA VAL A 165 -15.49 15.09 2.50
C VAL A 165 -16.66 14.68 1.60
N GLU A 166 -16.46 14.79 0.30
CA GLU A 166 -17.39 14.35 -0.73
C GLU A 166 -16.69 13.39 -1.69
N PHE A 167 -17.47 12.56 -2.38
CA PHE A 167 -16.91 11.48 -3.19
C PHE A 167 -17.25 11.66 -4.66
N TYR A 168 -16.23 11.52 -5.51
CA TYR A 168 -16.36 11.50 -6.96
C TYR A 168 -16.16 10.10 -7.51
N THR A 169 -16.69 9.83 -8.69
CA THR A 169 -16.51 8.56 -9.41
C THR A 169 -15.06 8.44 -9.91
N TYR A 170 -14.33 7.44 -9.42
CA TYR A 170 -12.94 7.22 -9.81
C TYR A 170 -12.79 6.99 -11.32
N GLY A 171 -11.92 7.74 -11.96
CA GLY A 171 -11.68 7.67 -13.40
C GLY A 171 -12.64 8.52 -14.27
N ASP A 172 -13.60 9.20 -13.66
CA ASP A 172 -14.54 10.08 -14.35
C ASP A 172 -14.17 11.57 -14.09
N ILE A 173 -13.44 12.16 -15.02
CA ILE A 173 -12.97 13.56 -14.91
C ILE A 173 -14.13 14.57 -15.01
N GLU A 174 -15.17 14.27 -15.78
CA GLU A 174 -16.32 15.16 -15.93
C GLU A 174 -17.10 15.23 -14.61
N ASN A 175 -17.37 14.10 -13.96
CA ASN A 175 -17.99 14.07 -12.63
C ASN A 175 -17.15 14.80 -11.60
N LEU A 176 -15.81 14.63 -11.62
CA LEU A 176 -14.92 15.35 -10.72
C LEU A 176 -14.95 16.87 -10.97
N ARG A 177 -14.94 17.30 -12.23
CA ARG A 177 -15.04 18.72 -12.62
C ARG A 177 -16.36 19.33 -12.14
N GLU A 178 -17.49 18.67 -12.40
CA GLU A 178 -18.80 19.12 -11.92
C GLU A 178 -18.82 19.34 -10.41
N LEU A 179 -18.22 18.41 -9.63
CA LEU A 179 -18.12 18.56 -8.17
C LEU A 179 -17.23 19.74 -7.77
N VAL A 180 -16.09 19.93 -8.43
CA VAL A 180 -15.21 21.08 -8.17
C VAL A 180 -15.93 22.38 -8.43
N GLU A 181 -16.65 22.50 -9.55
CA GLU A 181 -17.37 23.71 -9.98
C GLU A 181 -18.55 24.10 -9.09
N GLN A 182 -19.08 23.17 -8.28
CA GLN A 182 -20.12 23.49 -7.29
C GLN A 182 -19.62 24.42 -6.18
N ASP A 183 -18.36 24.28 -5.72
CA ASP A 183 -17.77 25.13 -4.68
C ASP A 183 -16.23 25.15 -4.80
N PRO A 184 -15.68 25.73 -5.89
CA PRO A 184 -14.24 25.72 -6.13
C PRO A 184 -13.47 26.55 -5.10
N ALA A 185 -14.08 27.61 -4.58
CA ALA A 185 -13.44 28.48 -3.60
C ALA A 185 -13.19 27.81 -2.25
N ASN A 186 -14.02 26.83 -1.87
CA ASN A 186 -13.88 26.09 -0.64
C ASN A 186 -13.24 24.71 -0.80
N THR A 187 -13.03 24.23 -2.04
CA THR A 187 -12.39 22.94 -2.30
C THR A 187 -10.89 23.02 -2.03
N ALA A 188 -10.42 22.32 -0.99
CA ALA A 188 -9.05 22.35 -0.50
C ALA A 188 -8.13 21.38 -1.25
N ALA A 189 -8.60 20.14 -1.45
CA ALA A 189 -7.81 19.07 -2.01
C ALA A 189 -8.66 18.01 -2.72
N ILE A 190 -8.01 17.30 -3.65
CA ILE A 190 -8.49 16.08 -4.29
C ILE A 190 -7.55 14.94 -3.90
N PHE A 191 -8.10 13.88 -3.28
CA PHE A 191 -7.38 12.67 -2.88
C PHE A 191 -7.65 11.54 -3.87
N LEU A 192 -6.60 10.83 -4.26
CA LEU A 192 -6.69 9.66 -5.12
C LEU A 192 -5.50 8.71 -4.94
N GLU A 193 -5.72 7.44 -5.27
CA GLU A 193 -4.69 6.43 -5.46
C GLU A 193 -4.41 6.30 -6.97
N PRO A 194 -3.17 6.17 -7.45
CA PRO A 194 -2.90 5.88 -8.87
C PRO A 194 -3.49 4.53 -9.32
N ILE A 195 -3.55 3.58 -8.38
CA ILE A 195 -4.23 2.28 -8.54
C ILE A 195 -4.98 2.01 -7.23
N GLN A 196 -6.29 1.91 -7.26
CA GLN A 196 -7.08 1.53 -6.10
C GLN A 196 -6.80 0.08 -5.71
N GLY A 197 -6.12 -0.12 -4.58
CA GLY A 197 -5.65 -1.45 -4.16
C GLY A 197 -6.72 -2.33 -3.54
N GLU A 198 -7.54 -1.78 -2.66
CA GLU A 198 -8.44 -2.54 -1.78
C GLU A 198 -9.77 -2.98 -2.43
N THR A 199 -10.07 -2.47 -3.60
CA THR A 199 -11.29 -2.78 -4.36
C THR A 199 -11.04 -3.59 -5.63
N GLY A 200 -9.86 -4.22 -5.72
CA GLY A 200 -9.56 -5.17 -6.78
C GLY A 200 -8.48 -4.73 -7.77
N VAL A 201 -7.54 -3.89 -7.34
CA VAL A 201 -6.43 -3.40 -8.17
C VAL A 201 -6.96 -2.72 -9.44
N ILE A 202 -7.54 -1.52 -9.27
CA ILE A 202 -8.16 -0.76 -10.36
C ILE A 202 -7.22 0.41 -10.71
N PRO A 203 -6.46 0.34 -11.83
CA PRO A 203 -5.66 1.45 -12.32
C PRO A 203 -6.54 2.65 -12.73
N ALA A 204 -6.03 3.86 -12.52
CA ALA A 204 -6.62 5.04 -13.13
C ALA A 204 -6.61 4.88 -14.66
N PRO A 205 -7.68 5.29 -15.35
CA PRO A 205 -7.69 5.36 -16.80
C PRO A 205 -6.52 6.22 -17.35
N GLU A 206 -6.10 5.94 -18.57
CA GLU A 206 -5.08 6.73 -19.24
C GLU A 206 -5.51 8.20 -19.35
N GLY A 207 -4.60 9.13 -19.03
CA GLY A 207 -4.86 10.57 -19.04
C GLY A 207 -5.55 11.10 -17.77
N PHE A 208 -6.16 10.25 -16.93
CA PHE A 208 -6.93 10.73 -15.78
C PHE A 208 -6.09 11.48 -14.74
N LEU A 209 -4.86 11.03 -14.45
CA LEU A 209 -3.99 11.71 -13.48
C LEU A 209 -3.55 13.08 -14.00
N GLU A 210 -3.28 13.19 -15.30
CA GLU A 210 -2.93 14.42 -15.99
C GLU A 210 -4.10 15.41 -15.95
N ASP A 211 -5.32 14.95 -16.22
CA ASP A 211 -6.54 15.75 -16.18
C ASP A 211 -6.84 16.26 -14.76
N VAL A 212 -6.67 15.40 -13.73
CA VAL A 212 -6.79 15.81 -12.31
C VAL A 212 -5.73 16.85 -11.96
N ARG A 213 -4.48 16.71 -12.44
CA ARG A 213 -3.43 17.72 -12.22
C ARG A 213 -3.82 19.06 -12.85
N ALA A 214 -4.28 19.04 -14.09
CA ALA A 214 -4.72 20.24 -14.80
C ALA A 214 -5.91 20.92 -14.08
N LEU A 215 -6.89 20.14 -13.64
CA LEU A 215 -8.03 20.65 -12.88
C LEU A 215 -7.60 21.27 -11.54
N CYS A 216 -6.68 20.64 -10.83
CA CYS A 216 -6.13 21.19 -9.58
C CYS A 216 -5.39 22.50 -9.82
N ASP A 217 -4.62 22.61 -10.91
CA ASP A 217 -3.88 23.83 -11.28
C ASP A 217 -4.85 24.96 -11.66
N GLU A 218 -5.92 24.66 -12.41
CA GLU A 218 -6.95 25.62 -12.82
C GLU A 218 -7.62 26.30 -11.62
N TYR A 219 -7.96 25.55 -10.58
CA TYR A 219 -8.72 26.05 -9.42
C TYR A 219 -7.86 26.31 -8.17
N GLY A 220 -6.54 26.06 -8.24
CA GLY A 220 -5.63 26.20 -7.09
C GLY A 220 -5.97 25.26 -5.96
N ILE A 221 -6.34 24.02 -6.29
CA ILE A 221 -6.68 22.92 -5.38
C ILE A 221 -5.45 22.04 -5.20
N LEU A 222 -5.22 21.51 -4.00
CA LEU A 222 -4.11 20.58 -3.77
C LEU A 222 -4.41 19.19 -4.34
N MET A 223 -3.54 18.69 -5.20
CA MET A 223 -3.56 17.29 -5.62
C MET A 223 -2.82 16.42 -4.61
N VAL A 224 -3.51 15.51 -3.95
CA VAL A 224 -2.94 14.54 -2.99
C VAL A 224 -2.98 13.15 -3.60
N VAL A 225 -1.81 12.58 -3.85
CA VAL A 225 -1.67 11.23 -4.39
C VAL A 225 -1.24 10.28 -3.29
N ASP A 226 -2.09 9.30 -3.01
CA ASP A 226 -1.82 8.23 -2.05
C ASP A 226 -0.99 7.14 -2.72
N GLU A 227 0.30 7.15 -2.44
CA GLU A 227 1.29 6.16 -2.90
C GLU A 227 1.62 5.12 -1.81
N VAL A 228 0.77 4.99 -0.81
CA VAL A 228 0.98 4.05 0.31
C VAL A 228 1.12 2.62 -0.20
N GLN A 229 0.38 2.22 -1.23
CA GLN A 229 0.49 0.88 -1.81
C GLN A 229 1.27 0.87 -3.13
N THR A 230 1.15 1.89 -3.95
CA THR A 230 1.71 1.97 -5.31
C THR A 230 3.17 2.41 -5.35
N GLY A 231 3.64 3.11 -4.33
CA GLY A 231 4.99 3.65 -4.25
C GLY A 231 6.09 2.62 -3.97
N VAL A 232 7.30 3.11 -3.87
CA VAL A 232 8.51 2.35 -3.56
C VAL A 232 8.75 1.21 -4.56
N GLY A 233 8.62 1.51 -5.85
CA GLY A 233 8.94 0.58 -6.93
C GLY A 233 7.86 -0.45 -7.25
N ARG A 234 6.77 -0.54 -6.48
CA ARG A 234 5.72 -1.56 -6.60
C ARG A 234 5.14 -1.67 -8.02
N THR A 235 4.94 -0.55 -8.69
CA THR A 235 4.35 -0.47 -10.03
C THR A 235 5.39 -0.45 -11.17
N GLY A 236 6.68 -0.59 -10.83
CA GLY A 236 7.77 -0.48 -11.80
C GLY A 236 8.30 0.94 -12.01
N ASN A 237 7.82 1.90 -11.22
CA ASN A 237 8.36 3.23 -11.03
C ASN A 237 8.49 3.48 -9.53
N PHE A 238 9.42 4.35 -9.09
CA PHE A 238 9.54 4.63 -7.65
C PHE A 238 8.24 5.20 -7.09
N PHE A 239 7.64 6.19 -7.75
CA PHE A 239 6.26 6.64 -7.56
C PHE A 239 5.43 6.28 -8.80
N ALA A 240 4.24 5.76 -8.61
CA ALA A 240 3.36 5.38 -9.72
C ALA A 240 2.94 6.59 -10.56
N HIS A 241 2.74 7.77 -9.95
CA HIS A 241 2.39 9.01 -10.65
C HIS A 241 3.45 9.48 -11.66
N GLN A 242 4.72 9.03 -11.51
CA GLN A 242 5.79 9.37 -12.46
C GLN A 242 5.51 8.81 -13.86
N ALA A 243 4.75 7.71 -13.97
CA ALA A 243 4.37 7.15 -15.26
C ALA A 243 3.42 8.07 -16.05
N ALA A 244 2.68 8.93 -15.38
CA ALA A 244 1.83 9.96 -15.97
C ALA A 244 2.56 11.30 -16.21
N GLY A 245 3.84 11.40 -15.86
CA GLY A 245 4.62 12.63 -16.05
C GLY A 245 4.16 13.83 -15.21
N ILE A 246 3.36 13.59 -14.17
CA ILE A 246 2.84 14.64 -13.29
C ILE A 246 3.64 14.75 -12.00
N THR A 247 3.51 15.89 -11.32
CA THR A 247 4.00 16.08 -9.95
C THR A 247 2.84 16.58 -9.08
N PRO A 248 2.34 15.77 -8.12
CA PRO A 248 1.29 16.19 -7.20
C PRO A 248 1.81 17.21 -6.18
N ASP A 249 0.91 17.90 -5.49
CA ASP A 249 1.29 18.82 -4.41
C ASP A 249 1.68 18.08 -3.13
N ILE A 250 1.05 16.93 -2.88
CA ILE A 250 1.28 16.08 -1.72
C ILE A 250 1.30 14.62 -2.16
N VAL A 251 2.29 13.86 -1.66
CA VAL A 251 2.34 12.40 -1.75
C VAL A 251 2.34 11.81 -0.36
N THR A 252 1.52 10.79 -0.13
CA THR A 252 1.56 9.98 1.09
C THR A 252 2.18 8.62 0.82
N MET A 253 2.99 8.13 1.74
CA MET A 253 3.76 6.88 1.62
C MET A 253 3.72 6.09 2.94
N ALA A 254 3.85 4.78 2.84
CA ALA A 254 4.09 3.87 3.96
C ALA A 254 4.51 2.49 3.45
N LYS A 255 3.96 1.41 4.01
CA LYS A 255 4.10 0.01 3.55
C LYS A 255 5.53 -0.34 3.14
N GLY A 256 5.77 -0.45 1.83
CA GLY A 256 7.07 -0.84 1.27
C GLY A 256 8.26 0.06 1.62
N LEU A 257 8.02 1.24 2.20
CA LEU A 257 9.06 2.24 2.46
C LEU A 257 10.19 1.74 3.38
N ALA A 258 9.87 0.88 4.37
CA ALA A 258 10.87 0.38 5.31
C ALA A 258 10.86 -1.17 5.43
N GLY A 259 10.34 -1.89 4.40
CA GLY A 259 10.48 -3.34 4.30
C GLY A 259 9.95 -4.13 5.48
N GLY A 260 8.87 -3.67 6.13
CA GLY A 260 8.24 -4.30 7.29
C GLY A 260 8.30 -3.49 8.58
N MET A 261 9.21 -2.50 8.69
CA MET A 261 9.23 -1.59 9.87
C MET A 261 8.15 -0.51 9.75
N PRO A 262 7.42 -0.20 10.85
CA PRO A 262 6.39 0.83 10.83
C PRO A 262 6.97 2.21 10.47
N ILE A 263 6.50 2.78 9.37
CA ILE A 263 6.83 4.12 8.90
C ILE A 263 5.72 4.63 7.98
N GLY A 264 5.46 5.91 8.02
CA GLY A 264 4.72 6.65 7.03
C GLY A 264 5.43 7.96 6.72
N ALA A 265 5.19 8.52 5.56
CA ALA A 265 5.75 9.81 5.16
C ALA A 265 4.73 10.61 4.34
N VAL A 266 4.79 11.92 4.51
CA VAL A 266 4.14 12.89 3.63
C VAL A 266 5.23 13.72 2.98
N ILE A 267 5.21 13.82 1.66
CA ILE A 267 6.06 14.73 0.90
C ILE A 267 5.16 15.82 0.36
N ALA A 268 5.47 17.08 0.62
CA ALA A 268 4.71 18.23 0.16
C ALA A 268 5.61 19.23 -0.57
N ARG A 269 5.09 19.84 -1.65
CA ARG A 269 5.81 20.86 -2.43
C ARG A 269 5.06 22.18 -2.49
N GLY A 270 5.73 23.20 -3.01
CA GLY A 270 5.16 24.52 -3.22
C GLY A 270 4.55 25.09 -1.95
N LYS A 271 3.32 25.64 -2.04
CA LYS A 271 2.61 26.19 -0.88
C LYS A 271 2.35 25.14 0.20
N ALA A 272 2.05 23.90 -0.19
CA ALA A 272 1.77 22.83 0.76
C ALA A 272 2.96 22.53 1.68
N ALA A 273 4.18 22.66 1.19
CA ALA A 273 5.41 22.42 1.97
C ALA A 273 5.59 23.36 3.19
N THR A 274 4.87 24.48 3.24
CA THR A 274 5.03 25.51 4.27
C THR A 274 3.81 25.70 5.17
N LEU A 275 2.75 24.91 4.98
CA LEU A 275 1.50 25.05 5.75
C LEU A 275 1.64 24.53 7.18
N PHE A 276 2.40 23.48 7.44
CA PHE A 276 2.70 23.06 8.79
C PHE A 276 3.71 24.01 9.43
N THR A 277 3.38 24.47 10.64
CA THR A 277 4.21 25.31 11.50
C THR A 277 4.45 24.58 12.82
N PRO A 278 5.44 24.98 13.63
CA PRO A 278 5.68 24.36 14.94
C PRO A 278 4.40 24.27 15.77
N GLY A 279 4.06 23.03 16.21
CA GLY A 279 2.86 22.72 17.01
C GLY A 279 1.58 22.43 16.24
N SER A 280 1.52 22.62 14.90
CA SER A 280 0.29 22.34 14.13
C SER A 280 -0.02 20.86 13.97
N HIS A 281 0.98 19.99 13.97
CA HIS A 281 0.83 18.54 13.93
C HIS A 281 2.07 17.86 14.53
N GLY A 282 1.95 16.57 14.87
CA GLY A 282 3.08 15.83 15.46
C GLY A 282 2.76 14.36 15.68
N THR A 283 3.81 13.60 15.98
CA THR A 283 3.76 12.18 16.32
C THR A 283 4.96 11.85 17.19
N THR A 284 4.80 10.95 18.15
CA THR A 284 5.89 10.54 19.05
C THR A 284 6.95 9.73 18.31
N PHE A 285 6.54 8.77 17.47
CA PHE A 285 7.45 7.81 16.83
C PHE A 285 7.78 8.14 15.37
N GLY A 286 7.14 9.12 14.77
CA GLY A 286 7.40 9.49 13.37
C GLY A 286 8.84 9.94 13.17
N GLY A 287 9.51 9.39 12.15
CA GLY A 287 10.95 9.59 11.94
C GLY A 287 11.83 8.79 12.91
N ASN A 288 11.29 7.72 13.52
CA ASN A 288 12.05 6.82 14.39
C ASN A 288 13.35 6.38 13.71
N PRO A 289 14.53 6.51 14.38
CA PRO A 289 15.82 6.19 13.77
C PRO A 289 15.93 4.77 13.23
N ILE A 290 15.31 3.77 13.89
CA ILE A 290 15.35 2.37 13.45
C ILE A 290 14.54 2.19 12.17
N SER A 291 13.30 2.71 12.13
CA SER A 291 12.45 2.66 10.94
C SER A 291 13.06 3.43 9.76
N CYS A 292 13.70 4.58 10.03
CA CYS A 292 14.40 5.34 9.00
C CYS A 292 15.67 4.63 8.51
N ALA A 293 16.42 3.93 9.37
CA ALA A 293 17.55 3.12 8.93
C ALA A 293 17.10 1.96 8.03
N ALA A 294 15.98 1.30 8.36
CA ALA A 294 15.36 0.30 7.50
C ALA A 294 14.91 0.91 6.16
N ALA A 295 14.27 2.08 6.19
CA ALA A 295 13.87 2.79 4.97
C ALA A 295 15.07 3.16 4.11
N GLN A 296 16.17 3.63 4.71
CA GLN A 296 17.41 3.93 4.00
C GLN A 296 17.97 2.68 3.28
N ALA A 297 17.93 1.52 3.93
CA ALA A 297 18.33 0.26 3.32
C ALA A 297 17.43 -0.13 2.14
N VAL A 298 16.11 0.03 2.27
CA VAL A 298 15.16 -0.20 1.16
C VAL A 298 15.45 0.74 0.00
N LEU A 299 15.62 2.03 0.27
CA LEU A 299 15.89 3.04 -0.76
C LEU A 299 17.23 2.79 -1.48
N GLY A 300 18.21 2.21 -0.80
CA GLY A 300 19.47 1.79 -1.40
C GLY A 300 19.35 0.63 -2.40
N VAL A 301 18.29 -0.18 -2.29
CA VAL A 301 18.01 -1.30 -3.22
C VAL A 301 17.05 -0.87 -4.32
N VAL A 302 15.99 -0.15 -3.97
CA VAL A 302 14.92 0.24 -4.91
C VAL A 302 15.35 1.47 -5.71
N HIS A 303 16.24 1.30 -6.66
CA HIS A 303 16.66 2.31 -7.64
C HIS A 303 16.00 2.07 -9.01
N ASP A 304 16.26 2.91 -10.01
CA ASP A 304 15.55 2.89 -11.29
C ASP A 304 15.73 1.57 -12.06
N GLU A 305 16.93 0.99 -12.05
CA GLU A 305 17.19 -0.31 -12.68
C GLU A 305 16.43 -1.43 -11.97
N PHE A 306 16.33 -1.38 -10.64
CA PHE A 306 15.50 -2.32 -9.86
C PHE A 306 14.02 -2.17 -10.23
N CYS A 307 13.53 -0.95 -10.37
CA CYS A 307 12.16 -0.70 -10.82
C CYS A 307 11.89 -1.26 -12.23
N GLN A 308 12.87 -1.23 -13.14
CA GLN A 308 12.76 -1.86 -14.46
C GLN A 308 12.62 -3.38 -14.35
N THR A 309 13.38 -4.03 -13.45
CA THR A 309 13.23 -5.48 -13.22
C THR A 309 11.86 -5.83 -12.64
N VAL A 310 11.32 -5.01 -11.73
CA VAL A 310 9.96 -5.16 -11.19
C VAL A 310 8.93 -5.08 -12.32
N ARG A 311 9.08 -4.16 -13.26
CA ARG A 311 8.21 -4.04 -14.43
C ARG A 311 8.23 -5.31 -15.28
N ALA A 312 9.44 -5.79 -15.63
CA ALA A 312 9.61 -6.99 -16.44
C ALA A 312 9.01 -8.24 -15.76
N LYS A 313 9.24 -8.40 -14.43
CA LYS A 313 8.64 -9.49 -13.65
C LYS A 313 7.11 -9.39 -13.62
N GLY A 314 6.57 -8.19 -13.44
CA GLY A 314 5.12 -7.96 -13.46
C GLY A 314 4.49 -8.33 -14.80
N GLU A 315 5.12 -7.96 -15.92
CA GLU A 315 4.68 -8.33 -17.25
C GLU A 315 4.77 -9.85 -17.50
N LYS A 316 5.85 -10.50 -17.01
CA LYS A 316 5.98 -11.97 -17.07
C LYS A 316 4.83 -12.63 -16.30
N LEU A 317 4.61 -12.22 -15.05
CA LEU A 317 3.56 -12.76 -14.18
C LEU A 317 2.15 -12.56 -14.80
N ALA A 318 1.84 -11.34 -15.26
CA ALA A 318 0.56 -11.04 -15.90
C ALA A 318 0.29 -11.95 -17.10
N ARG A 319 1.25 -12.06 -18.04
CA ARG A 319 1.14 -12.93 -19.22
C ARG A 319 1.01 -14.41 -18.87
N SER A 320 1.64 -14.86 -17.78
CA SER A 320 1.57 -16.27 -17.36
C SER A 320 0.20 -16.61 -16.78
N VAL A 321 -0.32 -15.72 -15.93
CA VAL A 321 -1.62 -15.93 -15.27
C VAL A 321 -2.79 -15.72 -16.24
N GLU A 322 -2.69 -14.77 -17.17
CA GLU A 322 -3.74 -14.46 -18.16
C GLU A 322 -4.05 -15.61 -19.11
N LYS A 323 -3.09 -16.55 -19.29
CA LYS A 323 -3.26 -17.75 -20.12
C LYS A 323 -4.01 -18.88 -19.42
N LEU A 324 -4.25 -18.77 -18.13
CA LEU A 324 -4.90 -19.83 -17.36
C LEU A 324 -6.39 -19.87 -17.64
N SER A 325 -6.94 -21.07 -17.81
CA SER A 325 -8.39 -21.26 -17.95
C SER A 325 -9.12 -20.77 -16.70
N GLY A 326 -10.18 -19.98 -16.87
CA GLY A 326 -10.96 -19.39 -15.79
C GLY A 326 -10.48 -18.01 -15.34
N VAL A 327 -9.43 -17.47 -16.00
CA VAL A 327 -9.02 -16.07 -15.87
C VAL A 327 -9.68 -15.28 -16.99
N ASP A 328 -10.42 -14.23 -16.63
CA ASP A 328 -11.05 -13.31 -17.57
C ASP A 328 -10.02 -12.31 -18.13
N HIS A 329 -9.34 -11.59 -17.23
CA HIS A 329 -8.24 -10.68 -17.57
C HIS A 329 -7.36 -10.38 -16.35
N VAL A 330 -6.19 -9.77 -16.62
CA VAL A 330 -5.28 -9.26 -15.57
C VAL A 330 -5.13 -7.75 -15.73
N ARG A 331 -5.18 -7.03 -14.61
CA ARG A 331 -5.01 -5.57 -14.57
C ARG A 331 -4.02 -5.17 -13.48
N GLY A 332 -3.47 -3.96 -13.56
CA GLY A 332 -2.45 -3.46 -12.65
C GLY A 332 -1.15 -3.11 -13.35
N ARG A 333 -0.10 -2.84 -12.58
CA ARG A 333 1.23 -2.48 -13.11
C ARG A 333 2.32 -3.04 -12.20
N GLY A 334 3.46 -3.42 -12.77
CA GLY A 334 4.57 -4.02 -12.03
C GLY A 334 4.11 -5.24 -11.23
N LEU A 335 4.51 -5.34 -9.99
CA LEU A 335 4.10 -6.41 -9.08
C LEU A 335 2.92 -6.00 -8.18
N MET A 336 1.97 -5.26 -8.71
CA MET A 336 0.65 -4.98 -8.15
C MET A 336 -0.40 -5.36 -9.19
N LEU A 337 -0.83 -6.61 -9.17
CA LEU A 337 -1.73 -7.18 -10.17
C LEU A 337 -3.04 -7.65 -9.53
N GLY A 338 -4.14 -7.42 -10.24
CA GLY A 338 -5.46 -7.96 -9.95
C GLY A 338 -5.82 -8.96 -11.04
N VAL A 339 -5.94 -10.21 -10.67
CA VAL A 339 -6.38 -11.29 -11.56
C VAL A 339 -7.89 -11.41 -11.42
N VAL A 340 -8.61 -11.05 -12.47
CA VAL A 340 -10.06 -11.19 -12.53
C VAL A 340 -10.38 -12.59 -13.00
N VAL A 341 -11.14 -13.34 -12.21
CA VAL A 341 -11.57 -14.71 -12.52
C VAL A 341 -13.03 -14.73 -12.98
N GLU A 342 -13.37 -15.62 -13.90
CA GLU A 342 -14.68 -15.71 -14.55
C GLU A 342 -15.82 -16.04 -13.56
N ALA A 343 -15.52 -16.80 -12.50
CA ALA A 343 -16.48 -17.17 -11.47
C ALA A 343 -16.15 -16.50 -10.11
N PRO A 344 -17.11 -16.33 -9.17
CA PRO A 344 -16.91 -15.69 -7.89
C PRO A 344 -16.19 -16.60 -6.86
N VAL A 345 -15.03 -17.17 -7.26
CA VAL A 345 -14.25 -18.14 -6.48
C VAL A 345 -13.03 -17.54 -5.77
N ALA A 346 -12.70 -16.26 -6.01
CA ALA A 346 -11.47 -15.67 -5.50
C ALA A 346 -11.31 -15.79 -3.96
N LYS A 347 -12.39 -15.63 -3.20
CA LYS A 347 -12.36 -15.83 -1.74
C LYS A 347 -12.12 -17.29 -1.34
N LYS A 348 -12.68 -18.26 -2.08
CA LYS A 348 -12.42 -19.69 -1.87
C LYS A 348 -10.95 -20.00 -2.19
N MET A 349 -10.36 -19.34 -3.19
CA MET A 349 -8.95 -19.52 -3.56
C MET A 349 -7.97 -19.13 -2.44
N VAL A 350 -8.31 -18.23 -1.53
CA VAL A 350 -7.44 -17.87 -0.40
C VAL A 350 -7.18 -19.07 0.50
N ALA A 351 -8.23 -19.77 0.93
CA ALA A 351 -8.09 -20.95 1.77
C ALA A 351 -7.51 -22.17 1.01
N GLN A 352 -7.90 -22.33 -0.26
CA GLN A 352 -7.40 -23.45 -1.08
C GLN A 352 -5.92 -23.23 -1.45
N GLY A 353 -5.48 -21.98 -1.70
CA GLY A 353 -4.07 -21.63 -1.94
C GLY A 353 -3.16 -22.04 -0.79
N LEU A 354 -3.61 -21.93 0.46
CA LEU A 354 -2.84 -22.42 1.60
C LEU A 354 -2.62 -23.93 1.55
N LYS A 355 -3.57 -24.73 1.04
CA LYS A 355 -3.37 -26.16 0.84
C LYS A 355 -2.32 -26.41 -0.24
N ASN A 356 -2.28 -25.58 -1.27
CA ASN A 356 -1.39 -25.70 -2.43
C ASN A 356 -0.04 -24.95 -2.26
N GLY A 357 0.24 -24.41 -1.05
CA GLY A 357 1.54 -23.80 -0.72
C GLY A 357 1.72 -22.36 -1.24
N VAL A 358 0.64 -21.63 -1.48
CA VAL A 358 0.68 -20.22 -1.88
C VAL A 358 -0.24 -19.37 -1.02
N ILE A 359 0.24 -18.20 -0.58
CA ILE A 359 -0.57 -17.21 0.14
C ILE A 359 -1.15 -16.23 -0.88
N LEU A 360 -2.47 -16.24 -0.99
CA LEU A 360 -3.24 -15.36 -1.88
C LEU A 360 -4.10 -14.37 -1.08
N ASN A 361 -4.55 -13.32 -1.76
CA ASN A 361 -5.49 -12.35 -1.21
C ASN A 361 -6.60 -12.02 -2.22
N ALA A 362 -7.84 -11.98 -1.75
CA ALA A 362 -9.00 -11.68 -2.56
C ALA A 362 -9.74 -10.45 -2.01
N PRO A 363 -9.51 -9.25 -2.56
CA PRO A 363 -10.23 -8.04 -2.16
C PRO A 363 -11.72 -8.08 -2.52
N THR A 364 -12.09 -8.82 -3.56
CA THR A 364 -13.49 -9.04 -4.00
C THR A 364 -13.75 -10.51 -4.29
N ASP A 365 -14.99 -10.89 -4.60
CA ASP A 365 -15.37 -12.28 -4.86
C ASP A 365 -14.78 -12.86 -6.14
N ASN A 366 -14.39 -11.99 -7.09
CA ASN A 366 -13.87 -12.37 -8.41
C ASN A 366 -12.48 -11.82 -8.72
N VAL A 367 -11.78 -11.23 -7.75
CA VAL A 367 -10.41 -10.71 -7.97
C VAL A 367 -9.44 -11.27 -6.96
N VAL A 368 -8.37 -11.87 -7.44
CA VAL A 368 -7.19 -12.23 -6.63
C VAL A 368 -6.13 -11.16 -6.83
N ARG A 369 -5.69 -10.52 -5.73
CA ARG A 369 -4.62 -9.53 -5.76
C ARG A 369 -3.27 -10.21 -5.53
N LEU A 370 -2.32 -9.95 -6.41
CA LEU A 370 -0.94 -10.42 -6.33
C LEU A 370 0.00 -9.24 -6.07
N THR A 371 0.65 -9.26 -4.91
CA THR A 371 1.61 -8.22 -4.46
C THR A 371 2.83 -8.87 -3.80
N PRO A 372 3.53 -9.80 -4.47
CA PRO A 372 4.68 -10.50 -3.87
C PRO A 372 5.81 -9.53 -3.50
N PRO A 373 6.83 -9.97 -2.75
CA PRO A 373 8.08 -9.23 -2.61
C PRO A 373 8.64 -8.83 -4.00
N LEU A 374 9.20 -7.63 -4.11
CA LEU A 374 9.77 -7.13 -5.37
C LEU A 374 11.04 -7.90 -5.78
N THR A 375 11.67 -8.53 -4.79
CA THR A 375 12.86 -9.38 -4.96
C THR A 375 12.53 -10.82 -5.37
N ILE A 376 11.25 -11.23 -5.39
CA ILE A 376 10.83 -12.59 -5.77
C ILE A 376 11.59 -13.07 -7.01
N THR A 377 12.12 -14.27 -6.98
CA THR A 377 12.90 -14.84 -8.10
C THR A 377 11.98 -15.32 -9.23
N ASP A 378 12.55 -15.60 -10.38
CA ASP A 378 11.77 -16.14 -11.50
C ASP A 378 11.26 -17.56 -11.21
N GLU A 379 12.06 -18.35 -10.50
CA GLU A 379 11.70 -19.72 -10.07
C GLU A 379 10.55 -19.68 -9.08
N GLU A 380 10.58 -18.76 -8.10
CA GLU A 380 9.47 -18.57 -7.15
C GLU A 380 8.20 -18.08 -7.84
N LEU A 381 8.33 -17.18 -8.84
CA LEU A 381 7.19 -16.72 -9.64
C LEU A 381 6.56 -17.86 -10.44
N ASP A 382 7.37 -18.68 -11.08
CA ASP A 382 6.89 -19.81 -11.89
C ASP A 382 6.19 -20.85 -10.98
N ALA A 383 6.77 -21.16 -9.83
CA ALA A 383 6.13 -22.04 -8.84
C ALA A 383 4.83 -21.44 -8.26
N ALA A 384 4.79 -20.13 -8.03
CA ALA A 384 3.57 -19.44 -7.58
C ALA A 384 2.46 -19.49 -8.65
N VAL A 385 2.79 -19.36 -9.93
CA VAL A 385 1.84 -19.51 -11.06
C VAL A 385 1.28 -20.91 -11.13
N ASP A 386 2.11 -21.94 -10.97
CA ASP A 386 1.68 -23.34 -10.96
C ASP A 386 0.72 -23.63 -9.79
N ALA A 387 1.07 -23.16 -8.58
CA ALA A 387 0.22 -23.28 -7.41
C ALA A 387 -1.11 -22.49 -7.57
N PHE A 388 -1.06 -21.30 -8.16
CA PHE A 388 -2.25 -20.50 -8.49
C PHE A 388 -3.15 -21.24 -9.51
N ALA A 389 -2.59 -21.80 -10.58
CA ALA A 389 -3.32 -22.53 -11.61
C ALA A 389 -4.04 -23.75 -11.01
N THR A 390 -3.33 -24.53 -10.18
CA THR A 390 -3.91 -25.67 -9.45
C THR A 390 -5.07 -25.21 -8.57
N THR A 391 -4.85 -24.16 -7.78
CA THR A 391 -5.84 -23.59 -6.86
C THR A 391 -7.09 -23.13 -7.60
N LEU A 392 -6.93 -22.40 -8.70
CA LEU A 392 -8.06 -21.92 -9.53
C LEU A 392 -8.86 -23.09 -10.10
N ALA A 393 -8.18 -24.07 -10.70
CA ALA A 393 -8.84 -25.24 -11.29
C ALA A 393 -9.65 -26.06 -10.26
N GLU A 394 -9.13 -26.22 -9.02
CA GLU A 394 -9.83 -26.89 -7.93
C GLU A 394 -11.06 -26.11 -7.48
N CYS A 395 -10.94 -24.78 -7.30
CA CYS A 395 -12.06 -23.93 -6.90
C CYS A 395 -13.17 -23.86 -7.99
N LEU A 396 -12.81 -23.81 -9.26
CA LEU A 396 -13.77 -23.82 -10.37
C LEU A 396 -14.53 -25.15 -10.47
N ARG A 397 -13.87 -26.28 -10.24
CA ARG A 397 -14.52 -27.60 -10.18
C ARG A 397 -15.51 -27.69 -9.03
N ALA A 398 -15.10 -27.30 -7.83
CA ALA A 398 -15.98 -27.29 -6.67
C ALA A 398 -17.21 -26.38 -6.86
N GLU A 399 -17.02 -25.21 -7.48
CA GLU A 399 -18.11 -24.29 -7.80
C GLU A 399 -19.10 -24.90 -8.81
N ALA A 400 -18.60 -25.61 -9.84
CA ALA A 400 -19.43 -26.29 -10.84
C ALA A 400 -20.19 -27.48 -10.28
N GLU A 401 -19.67 -28.14 -9.24
CA GLU A 401 -20.29 -29.25 -8.52
C GLU A 401 -21.26 -28.80 -7.42
N GLY A 402 -21.33 -27.50 -7.15
CA GLY A 402 -22.23 -26.89 -6.17
C GLY A 402 -21.78 -27.04 -4.70
N GLU A 403 -20.48 -27.19 -4.48
CA GLU A 403 -19.82 -27.30 -3.15
C GLU A 403 -19.37 -25.95 -2.57
#